data_823339ff3cd4aac477087759e41a1d1b
#
_entry.id   823339ff3cd4aac477087759e41a1d1b
#
_cell.length_a   1.000
_cell.length_b   1.000
_cell.length_c   1.000
_cell.angle_alpha   90.00
_cell.angle_beta   90.00
_cell.angle_gamma   90.00
#
_symmetry.space_group_name_H-M   'P 1'
#
loop_
_entity.id
_entity.type
_entity.pdbx_description
1 polymer ?
#
loop_
_entity_poly.entity_id
_entity_poly.type
_entity_poly.pdbx_seq_one_letter_code
_entity_poly.pdbx_strand_id
1 'polypeptide(L)'
;NKNTENPKKEDKVVYIAEFKDKESGEKAIKELSSLKNTKVLYTYDRIFNGSAIETIPDNLDKIKQIEGISSVERAQKVQPMMNHARKEIGVEEAIDYLKSINAPFGKNFDGRGMVISNIDTGTDYRHKAMRIDDDAKASMRFKKEDLKGTDKNYWLSDKIPHAFNYYNGGKITVEKYDDGRDYFDPHGMHIAGILAGNDTEQDIKNFNGIDGIAPNAQIFSYKMYSDAGSGFAGDETMFHAIEDSIKHNVDVVSVSSGFTGTGLVGEKYWQAIRALRKAGIPMVVATGNYATSASSSSWDLVANNHLKMTDTGNVTRTAAHEDAIAVASAKNQTVEFDKVNIGGESFKYRNIGAFFDKNKITTNEDGTKAPSKLKFVYIGKGQDQDLIGLDLRGKIAVMDRIYTKDLKNAFKKAMDKGARAIMVVNTVNYYNRDNWTELPAMGYEADEGTKSQVFSISGDDGVKLWNMINPDKKTEVKRNNKEDFKDKLEQYYPIDMESFNSNKPNVGDEKEIDF
;
A
#
# COMPACT_ATOMS: atom_id res chain seq x y z
N ASN A 1 15.57 -0.45 32.98
CA ASN A 1 14.77 0.34 33.91
C ASN A 1 13.65 1.04 33.15
N LYS A 2 12.46 0.44 33.30
CA LYS A 2 11.14 1.02 33.49
C LYS A 2 10.80 2.33 32.76
N ASN A 3 9.88 2.24 31.82
CA ASN A 3 8.59 2.93 31.97
C ASN A 3 7.59 2.33 30.98
N THR A 4 6.89 1.30 31.42
CA THR A 4 5.54 0.99 30.94
C THR A 4 4.62 1.94 31.71
N GLU A 5 4.41 3.14 31.19
CA GLU A 5 3.31 3.98 31.66
C GLU A 5 2.02 3.34 31.15
N ASN A 6 1.21 2.86 32.08
CA ASN A 6 -0.20 2.60 31.85
C ASN A 6 -0.82 3.85 31.23
N PRO A 7 -1.61 3.74 30.16
CA PRO A 7 -2.28 4.91 29.58
C PRO A 7 -3.08 5.61 30.68
N LYS A 8 -2.83 6.91 30.84
CA LYS A 8 -3.58 7.74 31.79
C LYS A 8 -5.07 7.63 31.42
N LYS A 9 -5.91 7.57 32.42
CA LYS A 9 -7.38 7.38 32.40
C LYS A 9 -8.16 8.37 31.50
N GLU A 10 -7.49 9.23 30.73
CA GLU A 10 -8.07 10.34 29.99
C GLU A 10 -7.81 10.27 28.46
N ASP A 11 -7.07 9.28 27.95
CA ASP A 11 -6.80 9.23 26.50
C ASP A 11 -8.06 8.82 25.73
N LYS A 12 -8.52 9.75 24.90
CA LYS A 12 -9.67 9.51 24.02
C LYS A 12 -9.29 8.58 22.87
N VAL A 13 -10.21 7.70 22.53
CA VAL A 13 -10.10 6.70 21.48
C VAL A 13 -11.28 6.88 20.52
N VAL A 14 -11.03 6.68 19.22
CA VAL A 14 -12.10 6.68 18.22
C VAL A 14 -12.68 5.28 18.10
N TYR A 15 -14.02 5.22 18.13
CA TYR A 15 -14.79 4.01 17.87
C TYR A 15 -15.74 4.24 16.69
N ILE A 16 -16.07 3.18 15.98
CA ILE A 16 -17.11 3.15 14.97
C ILE A 16 -18.32 2.45 15.58
N ALA A 17 -19.42 3.17 15.69
CA ALA A 17 -20.71 2.62 16.09
C ALA A 17 -21.58 2.40 14.87
N GLU A 18 -22.03 1.17 14.66
CA GLU A 18 -23.00 0.82 13.62
C GLU A 18 -24.40 0.85 14.21
N PHE A 19 -25.37 1.31 13.44
CA PHE A 19 -26.77 1.41 13.84
C PHE A 19 -27.63 0.36 13.13
N LYS A 20 -28.66 -0.13 13.84
CA LYS A 20 -29.59 -1.14 13.30
C LYS A 20 -30.31 -0.65 12.04
N ASP A 21 -30.68 0.63 12.04
CA ASP A 21 -31.34 1.32 10.94
C ASP A 21 -31.16 2.84 11.10
N LYS A 22 -31.63 3.61 10.12
CA LYS A 22 -31.46 5.06 10.08
C LYS A 22 -32.20 5.77 11.21
N GLU A 23 -33.42 5.33 11.54
CA GLU A 23 -34.25 5.99 12.56
C GLU A 23 -33.67 5.79 13.96
N SER A 24 -33.27 4.57 14.30
CA SER A 24 -32.61 4.28 15.55
C SER A 24 -31.24 4.96 15.67
N GLY A 25 -30.54 5.12 14.53
CA GLY A 25 -29.28 5.84 14.44
C GLY A 25 -29.40 7.32 14.82
N GLU A 26 -30.46 8.00 14.36
CA GLU A 26 -30.71 9.40 14.74
C GLU A 26 -30.93 9.59 16.24
N LYS A 27 -31.58 8.62 16.90
CA LYS A 27 -31.77 8.60 18.36
C LYS A 27 -30.44 8.31 19.06
N ALA A 28 -29.71 7.30 18.59
CA ALA A 28 -28.43 6.93 19.16
C ALA A 28 -27.38 8.06 19.07
N ILE A 29 -27.34 8.82 17.97
CA ILE A 29 -26.45 9.98 17.80
C ILE A 29 -26.70 11.06 18.87
N LYS A 30 -27.97 11.33 19.19
CA LYS A 30 -28.33 12.30 20.24
C LYS A 30 -27.85 11.82 21.61
N GLU A 31 -28.01 10.54 21.89
CA GLU A 31 -27.56 9.95 23.15
C GLU A 31 -26.01 9.91 23.24
N LEU A 32 -25.34 9.50 22.18
CA LEU A 32 -23.88 9.55 22.07
C LEU A 32 -23.33 10.96 22.30
N SER A 33 -23.98 11.98 21.71
CA SER A 33 -23.58 13.38 21.85
C SER A 33 -23.81 13.93 23.26
N SER A 34 -24.66 13.31 24.06
CA SER A 34 -24.94 13.68 25.44
C SER A 34 -23.96 13.06 26.45
N LEU A 35 -23.23 12.02 26.07
CA LEU A 35 -22.28 11.36 26.93
C LEU A 35 -21.06 12.25 27.19
N LYS A 36 -20.71 12.42 28.45
CA LYS A 36 -19.51 13.17 28.88
C LYS A 36 -18.26 12.56 28.23
N ASN A 37 -17.36 13.42 27.74
CA ASN A 37 -16.12 13.05 27.06
C ASN A 37 -16.32 12.30 25.73
N THR A 38 -17.52 12.38 25.16
CA THR A 38 -17.83 11.76 23.86
C THR A 38 -18.14 12.83 22.83
N LYS A 39 -17.61 12.64 21.63
CA LYS A 39 -17.85 13.52 20.47
C LYS A 39 -18.15 12.66 19.26
N VAL A 40 -19.26 12.90 18.58
CA VAL A 40 -19.53 12.34 17.24
C VAL A 40 -18.66 13.09 16.23
N LEU A 41 -17.80 12.38 15.52
CA LEU A 41 -16.89 12.94 14.52
C LEU A 41 -17.52 12.96 13.13
N TYR A 42 -18.08 11.83 12.71
CA TYR A 42 -18.66 11.61 11.39
C TYR A 42 -19.90 10.74 11.50
N THR A 43 -20.84 10.89 10.55
CA THR A 43 -22.01 10.01 10.39
C THR A 43 -21.98 9.42 8.99
N TYR A 44 -22.26 8.13 8.89
CA TYR A 44 -22.27 7.35 7.68
C TYR A 44 -23.69 6.89 7.35
N ASP A 45 -24.13 7.03 6.10
CA ASP A 45 -25.46 6.61 5.63
C ASP A 45 -25.42 5.92 4.25
N ARG A 46 -24.24 5.86 3.62
CA ARG A 46 -24.06 5.26 2.29
C ARG A 46 -23.29 3.95 2.30
N ILE A 47 -22.32 3.82 3.19
CA ILE A 47 -21.50 2.60 3.32
C ILE A 47 -22.10 1.65 4.35
N PHE A 48 -22.64 2.17 5.41
CA PHE A 48 -23.45 1.53 6.47
C PHE A 48 -24.13 2.63 7.28
N ASN A 49 -25.12 2.29 8.10
CA ASN A 49 -25.68 3.25 9.04
C ASN A 49 -24.83 3.29 10.30
N GLY A 50 -24.14 4.38 10.56
CA GLY A 50 -23.22 4.43 11.68
C GLY A 50 -22.61 5.80 11.96
N SER A 51 -21.74 5.86 12.97
CA SER A 51 -20.98 7.06 13.33
C SER A 51 -19.59 6.71 13.83
N ALA A 52 -18.60 7.56 13.49
CA ALA A 52 -17.33 7.60 14.19
C ALA A 52 -17.49 8.48 15.44
N ILE A 53 -17.07 7.97 16.58
CA ILE A 53 -17.16 8.63 17.88
C ILE A 53 -15.82 8.64 18.59
N GLU A 54 -15.41 9.80 19.07
CA GLU A 54 -14.24 9.96 19.93
C GLU A 54 -14.67 9.95 21.38
N THR A 55 -14.17 9.05 22.20
CA THR A 55 -14.55 8.93 23.61
C THR A 55 -13.44 8.29 24.44
N ILE A 56 -13.60 8.35 25.77
CA ILE A 56 -12.73 7.62 26.70
C ILE A 56 -13.13 6.13 26.75
N PRO A 57 -12.20 5.21 26.97
CA PRO A 57 -12.48 3.76 27.04
C PRO A 57 -13.57 3.39 28.04
N ASP A 58 -13.67 4.10 29.16
CA ASP A 58 -14.66 3.86 30.21
C ASP A 58 -16.13 4.05 29.73
N ASN A 59 -16.35 4.72 28.62
CA ASN A 59 -17.68 4.89 28.04
C ASN A 59 -18.10 3.73 27.11
N LEU A 60 -17.20 2.83 26.75
CA LEU A 60 -17.48 1.81 25.73
C LEU A 60 -18.69 0.94 26.07
N ASP A 61 -18.80 0.49 27.33
CA ASP A 61 -19.90 -0.37 27.74
C ASP A 61 -21.26 0.38 27.80
N LYS A 62 -21.23 1.67 28.11
CA LYS A 62 -22.42 2.53 28.03
C LYS A 62 -22.87 2.70 26.59
N ILE A 63 -21.92 2.93 25.68
CA ILE A 63 -22.17 3.10 24.25
C ILE A 63 -22.80 1.84 23.65
N LYS A 64 -22.28 0.67 23.99
CA LYS A 64 -22.85 -0.61 23.55
C LYS A 64 -24.28 -0.88 24.04
N GLN A 65 -24.71 -0.20 25.10
CA GLN A 65 -26.05 -0.34 25.67
C GLN A 65 -27.06 0.69 25.09
N ILE A 66 -26.61 1.64 24.29
CA ILE A 66 -27.49 2.62 23.65
C ILE A 66 -28.42 1.89 22.66
N GLU A 67 -29.72 2.13 22.83
CA GLU A 67 -30.73 1.56 21.94
C GLU A 67 -30.47 2.01 20.49
N GLY A 68 -30.50 1.06 19.55
CA GLY A 68 -30.25 1.33 18.14
C GLY A 68 -28.81 1.13 17.69
N ILE A 69 -27.85 0.92 18.59
CA ILE A 69 -26.50 0.50 18.24
C ILE A 69 -26.48 -1.02 18.07
N SER A 70 -26.00 -1.48 16.92
CA SER A 70 -25.85 -2.90 16.58
C SER A 70 -24.45 -3.42 16.92
N SER A 71 -23.44 -2.61 16.66
CA SER A 71 -22.03 -2.93 16.97
C SER A 71 -21.24 -1.69 17.31
N VAL A 72 -20.15 -1.86 18.09
CA VAL A 72 -19.17 -0.81 18.36
C VAL A 72 -17.79 -1.43 18.28
N GLU A 73 -16.97 -0.93 17.36
CA GLU A 73 -15.60 -1.37 17.21
C GLU A 73 -14.62 -0.21 17.38
N ARG A 74 -13.40 -0.51 17.76
CA ARG A 74 -12.35 0.50 17.82
C ARG A 74 -11.91 0.83 16.40
N ALA A 75 -11.94 2.12 16.03
CA ALA A 75 -11.38 2.56 14.77
C ALA A 75 -9.90 2.16 14.69
N GLN A 76 -9.55 1.42 13.65
CA GLN A 76 -8.16 1.03 13.43
C GLN A 76 -7.37 2.23 12.94
N LYS A 77 -6.22 2.45 13.55
CA LYS A 77 -5.28 3.46 13.08
C LYS A 77 -4.55 2.87 11.87
N VAL A 78 -4.85 3.39 10.69
CA VAL A 78 -4.06 3.13 9.49
C VAL A 78 -2.95 4.18 9.48
N GLN A 79 -1.69 3.75 9.60
CA GLN A 79 -0.55 4.66 9.48
C GLN A 79 -0.14 4.76 8.01
N PRO A 80 -0.06 5.97 7.44
CA PRO A 80 0.57 6.19 6.15
C PRO A 80 2.05 5.80 6.24
N MET A 81 2.53 4.97 5.33
CA MET A 81 3.93 4.52 5.31
C MET A 81 4.93 5.68 5.09
N MET A 82 4.47 6.82 4.56
CA MET A 82 5.30 8.00 4.34
C MET A 82 5.86 8.62 5.64
N ASN A 83 5.18 8.48 6.76
CA ASN A 83 5.63 9.05 8.05
C ASN A 83 6.98 8.48 8.51
N HIS A 84 7.30 7.25 8.12
CA HIS A 84 8.60 6.63 8.41
C HIS A 84 9.61 6.87 7.27
N ALA A 85 9.15 6.80 6.01
CA ALA A 85 10.01 6.93 4.85
C ALA A 85 10.73 8.28 4.79
N ARG A 86 10.04 9.39 5.06
CA ARG A 86 10.64 10.73 5.10
C ARG A 86 11.81 10.80 6.07
N LYS A 87 11.64 10.26 7.27
CA LYS A 87 12.68 10.21 8.30
C LYS A 87 13.85 9.32 7.88
N GLU A 88 13.57 8.14 7.35
CA GLU A 88 14.60 7.18 6.97
C GLU A 88 15.49 7.64 5.82
N ILE A 89 14.95 8.47 4.91
CA ILE A 89 15.75 9.09 3.84
C ILE A 89 16.33 10.45 4.23
N GLY A 90 16.16 10.87 5.49
CA GLY A 90 16.81 12.07 6.03
C GLY A 90 16.21 13.40 5.57
N VAL A 91 14.90 13.46 5.24
CA VAL A 91 14.26 14.70 4.78
C VAL A 91 14.26 15.76 5.86
N GLU A 92 13.89 15.41 7.08
CA GLU A 92 13.83 16.32 8.22
C GLU A 92 15.23 16.84 8.58
N GLU A 93 16.22 15.95 8.63
CA GLU A 93 17.62 16.31 8.88
C GLU A 93 18.18 17.23 7.79
N ALA A 94 17.83 16.99 6.52
CA ALA A 94 18.22 17.86 5.42
C ALA A 94 17.59 19.27 5.55
N ILE A 95 16.30 19.34 5.91
CA ILE A 95 15.59 20.60 6.13
C ILE A 95 16.23 21.36 7.30
N ASP A 96 16.51 20.69 8.41
CA ASP A 96 17.13 21.32 9.58
C ASP A 96 18.56 21.81 9.28
N TYR A 97 19.33 21.03 8.52
CA TYR A 97 20.64 21.48 8.04
C TYR A 97 20.53 22.72 7.18
N LEU A 98 19.64 22.75 6.19
CA LEU A 98 19.44 23.90 5.31
C LEU A 98 19.01 25.16 6.07
N LYS A 99 18.15 25.00 7.09
CA LYS A 99 17.79 26.10 8.00
C LYS A 99 18.98 26.59 8.80
N SER A 100 19.83 25.68 9.30
CA SER A 100 20.99 26.02 10.13
C SER A 100 22.03 26.83 9.40
N ILE A 101 22.20 26.64 8.10
CA ILE A 101 23.13 27.39 7.25
C ILE A 101 22.50 28.62 6.59
N ASN A 102 21.25 28.98 6.95
CA ASN A 102 20.49 30.05 6.29
C ASN A 102 20.49 29.93 4.77
N ALA A 103 20.27 28.73 4.25
CA ALA A 103 20.24 28.49 2.80
C ALA A 103 19.27 29.44 2.09
N PRO A 104 19.63 29.96 0.91
CA PRO A 104 18.92 31.09 0.28
C PRO A 104 17.54 30.74 -0.30
N PHE A 105 17.10 29.47 -0.21
CA PHE A 105 15.89 28.95 -0.87
C PHE A 105 14.60 29.08 -0.04
N GLY A 106 14.59 29.96 0.98
CA GLY A 106 13.42 30.19 1.82
C GLY A 106 13.43 29.42 3.15
N LYS A 107 12.47 29.76 4.03
CA LYS A 107 12.50 29.28 5.42
C LYS A 107 11.89 27.89 5.63
N ASN A 108 11.06 27.42 4.72
CA ASN A 108 10.22 26.24 4.97
C ASN A 108 10.72 24.96 4.28
N PHE A 109 11.42 25.06 3.16
CA PHE A 109 11.92 23.92 2.36
C PHE A 109 10.83 22.86 2.09
N ASP A 110 9.61 23.31 1.81
CA ASP A 110 8.41 22.52 1.61
C ASP A 110 7.95 22.47 0.15
N GLY A 111 8.79 22.88 -0.77
CA GLY A 111 8.52 22.92 -2.21
C GLY A 111 7.72 24.13 -2.69
N ARG A 112 7.40 25.11 -1.81
CA ARG A 112 6.69 26.33 -2.27
C ARG A 112 7.47 27.08 -3.36
N GLY A 113 6.76 27.46 -4.42
CA GLY A 113 7.35 28.09 -5.60
C GLY A 113 8.05 27.14 -6.57
N MET A 114 8.09 25.83 -6.26
CA MET A 114 8.67 24.80 -7.12
C MET A 114 7.58 24.06 -7.90
N VAL A 115 7.97 23.51 -9.04
CA VAL A 115 7.09 22.74 -9.93
C VAL A 115 7.73 21.40 -10.29
N ILE A 116 7.01 20.34 -10.04
CA ILE A 116 7.42 18.95 -10.34
C ILE A 116 6.60 18.45 -11.54
N SER A 117 7.25 18.01 -12.60
CA SER A 117 6.59 17.27 -13.68
C SER A 117 6.50 15.80 -13.30
N ASN A 118 5.31 15.28 -13.07
CA ASN A 118 5.03 13.86 -12.83
C ASN A 118 4.54 13.21 -14.14
N ILE A 119 5.42 12.45 -14.78
CA ILE A 119 5.11 11.74 -16.04
C ILE A 119 4.73 10.30 -15.67
N ASP A 120 3.40 10.00 -15.67
CA ASP A 120 2.88 8.74 -15.15
C ASP A 120 1.48 8.41 -15.72
N THR A 121 0.62 7.73 -14.95
CA THR A 121 -0.76 7.37 -15.31
C THR A 121 -1.78 8.48 -15.08
N GLY A 122 -1.35 9.64 -14.59
CA GLY A 122 -2.22 10.79 -14.26
C GLY A 122 -2.41 10.97 -12.75
N THR A 123 -3.18 11.99 -12.36
CA THR A 123 -3.37 12.38 -10.96
C THR A 123 -4.82 12.81 -10.71
N ASP A 124 -5.47 12.28 -9.67
CA ASP A 124 -6.77 12.76 -9.22
C ASP A 124 -6.61 14.08 -8.44
N TYR A 125 -6.80 15.18 -9.14
CA TYR A 125 -6.67 16.53 -8.59
C TYR A 125 -7.73 16.86 -7.52
N ARG A 126 -8.80 16.06 -7.40
CA ARG A 126 -9.91 16.25 -6.44
C ARG A 126 -9.58 15.64 -5.07
N HIS A 127 -8.56 14.79 -5.00
CA HIS A 127 -8.16 14.18 -3.73
C HIS A 127 -7.74 15.24 -2.72
N LYS A 128 -8.14 15.08 -1.45
CA LYS A 128 -7.90 16.07 -0.38
C LYS A 128 -6.44 16.46 -0.19
N ALA A 129 -5.50 15.54 -0.46
CA ALA A 129 -4.06 15.79 -0.38
C ALA A 129 -3.51 16.62 -1.55
N MET A 130 -4.30 16.86 -2.62
CA MET A 130 -3.86 17.66 -3.76
C MET A 130 -4.20 19.15 -3.56
N ARG A 131 -3.60 19.75 -2.53
CA ARG A 131 -3.80 21.16 -2.14
C ARG A 131 -2.47 21.89 -1.93
N ILE A 132 -2.55 23.19 -1.94
CA ILE A 132 -1.48 24.13 -1.54
C ILE A 132 -1.94 24.84 -0.26
N ASP A 133 -1.08 24.99 0.72
CA ASP A 133 -1.39 25.74 1.94
C ASP A 133 -1.64 27.23 1.61
N ASP A 134 -2.56 27.85 2.36
CA ASP A 134 -2.97 29.23 2.08
C ASP A 134 -1.79 30.22 2.16
N ASP A 135 -0.87 30.03 3.07
CA ASP A 135 0.34 30.84 3.21
C ASP A 135 1.37 30.58 2.10
N ALA A 136 1.29 29.45 1.41
CA ALA A 136 2.16 29.10 0.29
C ALA A 136 1.62 29.58 -1.07
N LYS A 137 0.32 29.90 -1.18
CA LYS A 137 -0.31 30.34 -2.44
C LYS A 137 0.35 31.56 -3.06
N ALA A 138 0.84 32.48 -2.24
CA ALA A 138 1.56 33.67 -2.74
C ALA A 138 2.83 33.31 -3.52
N SER A 139 3.45 32.16 -3.20
CA SER A 139 4.67 31.65 -3.83
C SER A 139 4.41 30.79 -5.04
N MET A 140 3.15 30.48 -5.37
CA MET A 140 2.83 29.67 -6.56
C MET A 140 3.41 30.30 -7.82
N ARG A 141 4.09 29.50 -8.62
CA ARG A 141 4.70 29.95 -9.87
C ARG A 141 3.71 30.04 -11.02
N PHE A 142 2.73 29.15 -11.03
CA PHE A 142 1.64 29.14 -12.00
C PHE A 142 0.32 29.46 -11.31
N LYS A 143 -0.36 30.48 -11.80
CA LYS A 143 -1.70 30.89 -11.37
C LYS A 143 -2.62 30.90 -12.57
N LYS A 144 -3.89 30.58 -12.36
CA LYS A 144 -4.87 30.44 -13.45
C LYS A 144 -4.98 31.70 -14.31
N GLU A 145 -4.90 32.86 -13.69
CA GLU A 145 -4.96 34.16 -14.35
C GLU A 145 -3.75 34.44 -15.25
N ASP A 146 -2.60 33.88 -14.94
CA ASP A 146 -1.35 34.14 -15.67
C ASP A 146 -1.21 33.23 -16.92
N LEU A 147 -2.01 32.17 -17.00
CA LEU A 147 -1.97 31.24 -18.13
C LEU A 147 -2.54 31.88 -19.40
N LYS A 148 -1.90 31.60 -20.53
CA LYS A 148 -2.27 32.13 -21.85
C LYS A 148 -2.58 31.01 -22.85
N GLY A 149 -3.41 31.34 -23.84
CA GLY A 149 -3.71 30.43 -24.93
C GLY A 149 -4.31 29.10 -24.47
N THR A 150 -3.84 28.03 -25.06
CA THR A 150 -4.32 26.65 -24.81
C THR A 150 -3.98 26.15 -23.41
N ASP A 151 -2.97 26.70 -22.75
CA ASP A 151 -2.55 26.25 -21.40
C ASP A 151 -3.67 26.42 -20.37
N LYS A 152 -4.56 27.43 -20.54
CA LYS A 152 -5.75 27.58 -19.71
C LYS A 152 -6.70 26.38 -19.72
N ASN A 153 -6.70 25.64 -20.83
CA ASN A 153 -7.57 24.48 -20.99
C ASN A 153 -7.10 23.26 -20.18
N TYR A 154 -5.82 23.26 -19.77
CA TYR A 154 -5.19 22.14 -19.04
C TYR A 154 -5.05 22.39 -17.55
N TRP A 155 -5.55 23.54 -17.06
CA TRP A 155 -5.64 23.84 -15.64
C TRP A 155 -6.64 22.94 -14.94
N LEU A 156 -6.24 22.31 -13.83
CA LEU A 156 -7.12 21.52 -12.97
C LEU A 156 -7.31 22.20 -11.61
N SER A 157 -6.22 22.63 -10.95
CA SER A 157 -6.25 23.28 -9.62
C SER A 157 -4.99 24.08 -9.37
N ASP A 158 -4.94 24.80 -8.24
CA ASP A 158 -3.71 25.48 -7.78
C ASP A 158 -2.55 24.50 -7.60
N LYS A 159 -2.83 23.28 -7.15
CA LYS A 159 -1.85 22.21 -7.00
C LYS A 159 -1.41 21.63 -8.32
N ILE A 160 -2.34 21.48 -9.26
CA ILE A 160 -2.09 20.91 -10.59
C ILE A 160 -2.45 21.95 -11.65
N PRO A 161 -1.54 22.93 -11.90
CA PRO A 161 -1.81 24.02 -12.82
C PRO A 161 -1.75 23.60 -14.29
N HIS A 162 -1.18 22.44 -14.60
CA HIS A 162 -1.12 21.92 -15.95
C HIS A 162 -1.20 20.41 -15.95
N ALA A 163 -2.15 19.85 -16.72
CA ALA A 163 -2.32 18.43 -16.87
C ALA A 163 -2.70 18.07 -18.31
N PHE A 164 -2.00 17.10 -18.87
CA PHE A 164 -2.27 16.67 -20.23
C PHE A 164 -2.21 15.14 -20.36
N ASN A 165 -3.16 14.58 -21.11
CA ASN A 165 -3.19 13.17 -21.46
C ASN A 165 -2.55 12.97 -22.84
N TYR A 166 -1.30 12.57 -22.89
CA TYR A 166 -0.57 12.31 -24.11
C TYR A 166 -0.95 10.98 -24.78
N TYR A 167 -1.62 10.09 -24.03
CA TYR A 167 -2.05 8.81 -24.56
C TYR A 167 -3.21 8.96 -25.56
N ASN A 168 -4.23 9.74 -25.22
CA ASN A 168 -5.42 9.94 -26.07
C ASN A 168 -5.73 11.40 -26.40
N GLY A 169 -4.90 12.33 -25.92
CA GLY A 169 -5.07 13.77 -26.10
C GLY A 169 -6.02 14.42 -25.09
N GLY A 170 -5.78 15.70 -24.81
CA GLY A 170 -6.66 16.54 -24.01
C GLY A 170 -6.44 16.50 -22.52
N LYS A 171 -7.49 16.82 -21.73
CA LYS A 171 -7.45 16.85 -20.28
C LYS A 171 -7.40 15.45 -19.71
N ILE A 172 -6.73 15.34 -18.55
CA ILE A 172 -6.86 14.15 -17.72
C ILE A 172 -8.28 14.14 -17.12
N THR A 173 -9.00 13.04 -17.36
CA THR A 173 -10.26 12.74 -16.69
C THR A 173 -10.02 11.69 -15.62
N VAL A 174 -10.63 11.87 -14.46
CA VAL A 174 -10.49 10.97 -13.31
C VAL A 174 -11.76 10.18 -13.01
N GLU A 175 -12.79 10.39 -13.80
CA GLU A 175 -14.07 9.73 -13.67
C GLU A 175 -14.18 8.44 -14.47
N LYS A 176 -13.35 8.30 -15.52
CA LYS A 176 -13.41 7.18 -16.46
C LYS A 176 -12.02 6.77 -16.93
N TYR A 177 -11.91 5.50 -17.29
CA TYR A 177 -10.78 5.03 -18.08
C TYR A 177 -10.76 5.68 -19.46
N ASP A 178 -9.63 5.62 -20.14
CA ASP A 178 -9.49 6.01 -21.55
C ASP A 178 -10.48 5.28 -22.45
N ASP A 179 -10.82 4.03 -22.09
CA ASP A 179 -11.80 3.17 -22.77
C ASP A 179 -13.25 3.37 -22.29
N GLY A 180 -13.51 4.40 -21.48
CA GLY A 180 -14.82 4.77 -21.00
C GLY A 180 -15.32 4.08 -19.74
N ARG A 181 -14.51 3.21 -19.11
CA ARG A 181 -14.83 2.62 -17.79
C ARG A 181 -14.71 3.65 -16.68
N ASP A 182 -15.41 3.42 -15.56
CA ASP A 182 -15.47 4.36 -14.43
C ASP A 182 -14.32 4.17 -13.43
N TYR A 183 -13.14 3.86 -13.92
CA TYR A 183 -11.95 3.67 -13.06
C TYR A 183 -10.72 4.37 -13.66
N PHE A 184 -9.81 4.74 -12.82
CA PHE A 184 -8.59 5.47 -13.08
C PHE A 184 -7.40 4.68 -12.50
N ASP A 185 -6.32 4.51 -13.28
CA ASP A 185 -5.12 3.85 -12.76
C ASP A 185 -4.47 4.71 -11.66
N PRO A 186 -4.38 4.20 -10.41
CA PRO A 186 -3.96 4.99 -9.27
C PRO A 186 -2.44 5.20 -9.17
N HIS A 187 -1.62 4.62 -10.05
CA HIS A 187 -0.16 4.65 -9.91
C HIS A 187 0.38 6.09 -9.89
N GLY A 188 0.03 6.91 -10.88
CA GLY A 188 0.46 8.30 -10.94
C GLY A 188 -0.07 9.16 -9.80
N MET A 189 -1.26 8.86 -9.28
CA MET A 189 -1.80 9.49 -8.07
C MET A 189 -0.97 9.13 -6.83
N HIS A 190 -0.58 7.86 -6.70
CA HIS A 190 0.28 7.41 -5.61
C HIS A 190 1.65 8.13 -5.64
N ILE A 191 2.26 8.23 -6.82
CA ILE A 191 3.51 8.98 -7.01
C ILE A 191 3.34 10.46 -6.69
N ALA A 192 2.27 11.10 -7.16
CA ALA A 192 1.98 12.50 -6.85
C ALA A 192 1.84 12.74 -5.33
N GLY A 193 1.23 11.79 -4.61
CA GLY A 193 1.15 11.81 -3.16
C GLY A 193 2.52 11.75 -2.49
N ILE A 194 3.41 10.87 -2.94
CA ILE A 194 4.78 10.77 -2.44
C ILE A 194 5.57 12.05 -2.72
N LEU A 195 5.45 12.60 -3.92
CA LEU A 195 6.17 13.81 -4.31
C LEU A 195 5.69 15.03 -3.51
N ALA A 196 4.39 15.27 -3.48
CA ALA A 196 3.84 16.53 -3.03
C ALA A 196 2.43 16.44 -2.42
N GLY A 197 2.03 15.30 -1.87
CA GLY A 197 0.81 15.21 -1.08
C GLY A 197 0.85 16.20 0.07
N ASN A 198 -0.29 16.82 0.39
CA ASN A 198 -0.40 17.85 1.42
C ASN A 198 -1.75 17.72 2.13
N ASP A 199 -1.85 16.81 3.07
CA ASP A 199 -3.00 16.72 3.96
C ASP A 199 -2.88 17.72 5.13
N THR A 200 -3.97 17.91 5.86
CA THR A 200 -3.93 18.79 7.03
C THR A 200 -3.13 18.14 8.15
N GLU A 201 -2.51 18.96 9.00
CA GLU A 201 -1.81 18.49 10.20
C GLU A 201 -2.72 17.61 11.07
N GLN A 202 -4.02 17.90 11.12
CA GLN A 202 -5.00 17.11 11.86
C GLN A 202 -5.25 15.75 11.20
N ASP A 203 -5.32 15.69 9.86
CA ASP A 203 -5.46 14.41 9.14
C ASP A 203 -4.23 13.53 9.35
N ILE A 204 -3.02 14.11 9.27
CA ILE A 204 -1.76 13.39 9.50
C ILE A 204 -1.72 12.86 10.93
N LYS A 205 -2.05 13.69 11.94
CA LYS A 205 -2.11 13.25 13.35
C LYS A 205 -3.14 12.16 13.60
N ASN A 206 -4.22 12.15 12.84
CA ASN A 206 -5.27 11.13 12.93
C ASN A 206 -4.99 9.89 12.07
N PHE A 207 -3.83 9.79 11.45
CA PHE A 207 -3.45 8.73 10.51
C PHE A 207 -4.42 8.58 9.32
N ASN A 208 -5.00 9.68 8.88
CA ASN A 208 -5.91 9.77 7.74
C ASN A 208 -5.40 10.73 6.67
N GLY A 209 -4.11 10.96 6.62
CA GLY A 209 -3.48 11.88 5.69
C GLY A 209 -2.02 11.56 5.45
N ILE A 210 -1.48 12.14 4.38
CA ILE A 210 -0.08 12.03 4.00
C ILE A 210 0.56 13.40 3.86
N ASP A 211 1.85 13.47 4.15
CA ASP A 211 2.72 14.60 3.84
C ASP A 211 3.80 14.11 2.88
N GLY A 212 3.77 14.59 1.64
CA GLY A 212 4.76 14.28 0.62
C GLY A 212 6.10 14.93 0.93
N ILE A 213 7.09 14.71 0.07
CA ILE A 213 8.44 15.27 0.26
C ILE A 213 8.43 16.81 0.11
N ALA A 214 7.65 17.31 -0.85
CA ALA A 214 7.52 18.74 -1.17
C ALA A 214 6.03 19.17 -1.17
N PRO A 215 5.37 19.23 0.01
CA PRO A 215 3.90 19.34 0.10
C PRO A 215 3.32 20.60 -0.54
N ASN A 216 4.08 21.67 -0.65
CA ASN A 216 3.65 22.92 -1.28
C ASN A 216 4.18 23.14 -2.71
N ALA A 217 4.83 22.12 -3.32
CA ALA A 217 5.16 22.18 -4.73
C ALA A 217 3.92 22.03 -5.61
N GLN A 218 3.90 22.70 -6.75
CA GLN A 218 2.92 22.46 -7.80
C GLN A 218 3.32 21.22 -8.63
N ILE A 219 2.34 20.49 -9.15
CA ILE A 219 2.56 19.29 -9.97
C ILE A 219 2.03 19.54 -11.39
N PHE A 220 2.87 19.33 -12.39
CA PHE A 220 2.41 19.11 -13.75
C PHE A 220 2.14 17.62 -13.93
N SER A 221 0.89 17.27 -14.19
CA SER A 221 0.46 15.89 -14.30
C SER A 221 0.38 15.47 -15.75
N TYR A 222 1.33 14.66 -16.18
CA TYR A 222 1.44 14.19 -17.55
C TYR A 222 1.13 12.70 -17.63
N LYS A 223 -0.04 12.40 -18.19
CA LYS A 223 -0.51 11.04 -18.38
C LYS A 223 -0.02 10.50 -19.72
N MET A 224 0.79 9.45 -19.67
CA MET A 224 1.32 8.78 -20.87
C MET A 224 0.92 7.31 -21.01
N TYR A 225 0.18 6.76 -20.03
CA TYR A 225 -0.27 5.36 -20.03
C TYR A 225 -1.78 5.26 -20.08
N SER A 226 -2.27 4.17 -20.71
CA SER A 226 -3.68 3.78 -20.67
C SER A 226 -4.07 3.28 -19.29
N ASP A 227 -5.28 3.57 -18.84
CA ASP A 227 -5.88 3.00 -17.62
C ASP A 227 -6.26 1.52 -17.79
N ALA A 228 -6.31 1.02 -19.01
CA ALA A 228 -6.62 -0.39 -19.29
C ALA A 228 -5.47 -1.37 -18.96
N GLY A 229 -4.33 -0.86 -18.50
CA GLY A 229 -3.17 -1.69 -18.11
C GLY A 229 -2.43 -2.37 -19.25
N SER A 230 -2.89 -2.20 -20.49
CA SER A 230 -2.32 -2.83 -21.69
C SER A 230 -1.70 -1.86 -22.69
N GLY A 231 -1.86 -0.56 -22.48
CA GLY A 231 -1.35 0.48 -23.35
C GLY A 231 0.01 0.99 -22.88
N PHE A 232 1.08 0.59 -23.56
CA PHE A 232 2.37 1.24 -23.37
C PHE A 232 2.38 2.52 -24.20
N ALA A 233 2.73 3.62 -23.55
CA ALA A 233 3.03 4.84 -24.25
C ALA A 233 4.27 4.63 -25.12
N GLY A 234 4.25 5.16 -26.31
CA GLY A 234 5.44 5.19 -27.17
C GLY A 234 6.40 6.31 -26.76
N ASP A 235 7.60 6.30 -27.36
CA ASP A 235 8.61 7.34 -27.16
C ASP A 235 8.06 8.74 -27.44
N GLU A 236 7.13 8.86 -28.39
CA GLU A 236 6.52 10.12 -28.80
C GLU A 236 5.77 10.82 -27.64
N THR A 237 5.10 10.04 -26.79
CA THR A 237 4.38 10.60 -25.62
C THR A 237 5.35 11.12 -24.57
N MET A 238 6.44 10.40 -24.33
CA MET A 238 7.51 10.84 -23.43
C MET A 238 8.19 12.11 -23.97
N PHE A 239 8.46 12.18 -25.27
CA PHE A 239 9.07 13.37 -25.89
C PHE A 239 8.18 14.59 -25.73
N HIS A 240 6.87 14.46 -25.93
CA HIS A 240 5.93 15.56 -25.68
C HIS A 240 5.93 16.01 -24.23
N ALA A 241 5.90 15.07 -23.28
CA ALA A 241 5.92 15.41 -21.85
C ALA A 241 7.23 16.11 -21.44
N ILE A 242 8.36 15.69 -22.00
CA ILE A 242 9.67 16.34 -21.81
C ILE A 242 9.68 17.74 -22.44
N GLU A 243 9.20 17.88 -23.67
CA GLU A 243 9.11 19.16 -24.38
C GLU A 243 8.30 20.17 -23.59
N ASP A 244 7.11 19.78 -23.09
CA ASP A 244 6.28 20.65 -22.28
C ASP A 244 6.91 20.95 -20.92
N SER A 245 7.63 20.02 -20.32
CA SER A 245 8.39 20.26 -19.09
C SER A 245 9.47 21.33 -19.28
N ILE A 246 10.20 21.29 -20.40
CA ILE A 246 11.20 22.31 -20.76
C ILE A 246 10.53 23.64 -21.07
N LYS A 247 9.47 23.63 -21.90
CA LYS A 247 8.72 24.85 -22.29
C LYS A 247 8.22 25.63 -21.08
N HIS A 248 7.76 24.94 -20.06
CA HIS A 248 7.23 25.57 -18.83
C HIS A 248 8.30 25.74 -17.75
N ASN A 249 9.55 25.36 -18.03
CA ASN A 249 10.67 25.49 -17.12
C ASN A 249 10.37 24.90 -15.73
N VAL A 250 9.91 23.66 -15.67
CA VAL A 250 9.70 22.93 -14.40
C VAL A 250 11.04 22.75 -13.67
N ASP A 251 11.01 22.50 -12.37
CA ASP A 251 12.25 22.37 -11.59
C ASP A 251 12.82 20.96 -11.59
N VAL A 252 11.96 19.96 -11.75
CA VAL A 252 12.36 18.54 -11.80
C VAL A 252 11.33 17.73 -12.57
N VAL A 253 11.79 16.70 -13.28
CA VAL A 253 10.96 15.68 -13.94
C VAL A 253 11.07 14.37 -13.18
N SER A 254 9.95 13.82 -12.76
CA SER A 254 9.84 12.51 -12.10
C SER A 254 9.22 11.48 -13.03
N VAL A 255 9.90 10.33 -13.19
CA VAL A 255 9.45 9.21 -14.04
C VAL A 255 9.53 7.92 -13.24
N SER A 256 8.39 7.45 -12.73
CA SER A 256 8.30 6.18 -11.98
C SER A 256 8.02 4.99 -12.90
N SER A 257 8.62 5.01 -14.08
CA SER A 257 8.52 3.98 -15.10
C SER A 257 9.82 3.90 -15.91
N GLY A 258 9.94 2.91 -16.75
CA GLY A 258 11.10 2.80 -17.61
C GLY A 258 10.97 1.64 -18.59
N PHE A 259 11.70 1.73 -19.68
CA PHE A 259 11.74 0.66 -20.66
C PHE A 259 12.47 -0.55 -20.09
N THR A 260 11.83 -1.68 -20.18
CA THR A 260 12.38 -2.97 -19.78
C THR A 260 13.28 -3.53 -20.88
N GLY A 261 14.24 -4.35 -20.49
CA GLY A 261 15.11 -5.09 -21.41
C GLY A 261 16.53 -4.55 -21.54
N THR A 262 17.37 -5.37 -22.16
CA THR A 262 18.77 -5.02 -22.47
C THR A 262 18.85 -4.14 -23.70
N GLY A 263 19.77 -3.22 -23.67
CA GLY A 263 20.11 -2.35 -24.78
C GLY A 263 19.86 -0.88 -24.50
N LEU A 264 20.37 -0.06 -25.38
CA LEU A 264 20.25 1.38 -25.28
C LEU A 264 18.85 1.82 -25.76
N VAL A 265 18.30 2.84 -25.14
CA VAL A 265 17.18 3.59 -25.72
C VAL A 265 17.63 4.25 -27.02
N GLY A 266 16.71 4.56 -27.91
CA GLY A 266 17.01 5.22 -29.19
C GLY A 266 17.71 6.58 -28.98
N GLU A 267 18.56 6.98 -29.95
CA GLU A 267 19.32 8.24 -29.88
C GLU A 267 18.43 9.46 -29.62
N LYS A 268 17.20 9.49 -30.11
CA LYS A 268 16.25 10.58 -29.86
C LYS A 268 15.84 10.69 -28.40
N TYR A 269 15.69 9.55 -27.75
CA TYR A 269 15.41 9.51 -26.32
C TYR A 269 16.58 10.08 -25.50
N TRP A 270 17.80 9.73 -25.88
CA TRP A 270 19.01 10.29 -25.27
C TRP A 270 19.11 11.80 -25.47
N GLN A 271 18.78 12.27 -26.67
CA GLN A 271 18.73 13.71 -26.97
C GLN A 271 17.72 14.44 -26.11
N ALA A 272 16.55 13.85 -25.85
CA ALA A 272 15.50 14.42 -25.00
C ALA A 272 15.98 14.58 -23.54
N ILE A 273 16.62 13.54 -22.97
CA ILE A 273 17.17 13.62 -21.61
C ILE A 273 18.28 14.68 -21.52
N ARG A 274 19.18 14.75 -22.51
CA ARG A 274 20.22 15.78 -22.59
C ARG A 274 19.63 17.19 -22.72
N ALA A 275 18.48 17.33 -23.37
CA ALA A 275 17.82 18.63 -23.49
C ALA A 275 17.31 19.13 -22.14
N LEU A 276 16.74 18.24 -21.29
CA LEU A 276 16.38 18.54 -19.90
C LEU A 276 17.60 19.04 -19.12
N ARG A 277 18.70 18.30 -19.16
CA ARG A 277 19.94 18.71 -18.47
C ARG A 277 20.44 20.08 -18.95
N LYS A 278 20.44 20.32 -20.26
CA LYS A 278 20.82 21.63 -20.82
C LYS A 278 19.91 22.78 -20.34
N ALA A 279 18.63 22.47 -20.12
CA ALA A 279 17.67 23.42 -19.54
C ALA A 279 17.83 23.56 -18.01
N GLY A 280 18.74 22.83 -17.38
CA GLY A 280 18.93 22.83 -15.94
C GLY A 280 17.88 22.04 -15.16
N ILE A 281 17.13 21.15 -15.84
CA ILE A 281 16.03 20.38 -15.25
C ILE A 281 16.52 18.93 -15.04
N PRO A 282 16.72 18.49 -13.79
CA PRO A 282 17.06 17.09 -13.52
C PRO A 282 15.89 16.16 -13.83
N MET A 283 16.19 15.01 -14.44
CA MET A 283 15.25 13.92 -14.63
C MET A 283 15.55 12.79 -13.64
N VAL A 284 14.59 12.47 -12.79
CA VAL A 284 14.69 11.44 -11.75
C VAL A 284 13.89 10.22 -12.18
N VAL A 285 14.54 9.06 -12.25
CA VAL A 285 13.97 7.85 -12.86
C VAL A 285 14.12 6.65 -11.96
N ALA A 286 13.04 5.87 -11.82
CA ALA A 286 13.09 4.59 -11.12
C ALA A 286 14.01 3.58 -11.84
N THR A 287 14.87 2.90 -11.08
CA THR A 287 15.75 1.85 -11.65
C THR A 287 15.00 0.61 -12.10
N GLY A 288 13.73 0.46 -11.72
CA GLY A 288 12.86 -0.64 -12.11
C GLY A 288 12.80 -1.78 -11.10
N ASN A 289 11.97 -2.78 -11.42
CA ASN A 289 11.66 -3.91 -10.55
C ASN A 289 12.32 -5.23 -11.03
N TYR A 290 13.38 -5.15 -11.82
CA TYR A 290 13.94 -6.28 -12.59
C TYR A 290 15.36 -6.63 -12.15
N ALA A 291 15.62 -6.71 -10.85
CA ALA A 291 16.94 -6.86 -10.24
C ALA A 291 17.83 -7.96 -10.87
N THR A 292 17.24 -8.97 -11.50
CA THR A 292 17.97 -10.13 -12.02
C THR A 292 17.72 -10.43 -13.48
N SER A 293 16.92 -9.60 -14.18
CA SER A 293 16.53 -9.87 -15.56
C SER A 293 16.94 -8.76 -16.52
N ALA A 294 17.77 -9.12 -17.47
CA ALA A 294 18.09 -8.28 -18.62
C ALA A 294 16.98 -8.27 -19.69
N SER A 295 15.92 -9.07 -19.54
CA SER A 295 14.91 -9.21 -20.57
C SER A 295 13.64 -8.43 -20.30
N SER A 296 13.11 -7.91 -21.36
CA SER A 296 11.91 -7.13 -21.41
C SER A 296 10.66 -7.92 -21.07
N SER A 297 9.75 -7.23 -20.47
CA SER A 297 8.33 -7.49 -20.44
C SER A 297 7.84 -8.67 -19.65
N SER A 298 6.87 -8.33 -18.87
CA SER A 298 5.91 -9.15 -18.16
C SER A 298 6.43 -9.93 -16.94
N TRP A 299 5.59 -9.98 -15.99
CA TRP A 299 5.67 -10.79 -14.79
C TRP A 299 6.04 -12.26 -15.06
N ASP A 300 5.72 -12.76 -16.27
CA ASP A 300 6.04 -14.13 -16.70
C ASP A 300 7.54 -14.35 -16.93
N LEU A 301 8.27 -13.32 -17.33
CA LEU A 301 9.72 -13.42 -17.53
C LEU A 301 10.51 -13.27 -16.25
N VAL A 302 10.03 -12.48 -15.30
CA VAL A 302 10.56 -12.46 -13.93
C VAL A 302 10.43 -13.86 -13.33
N ALA A 303 9.29 -14.53 -13.55
CA ALA A 303 9.07 -15.88 -13.08
C ALA A 303 10.02 -16.93 -13.67
N ASN A 304 10.38 -16.79 -14.94
CA ASN A 304 11.19 -17.81 -15.63
C ASN A 304 12.71 -17.54 -15.63
N ASN A 305 13.13 -16.30 -15.44
CA ASN A 305 14.54 -15.92 -15.60
C ASN A 305 15.32 -15.80 -14.29
N HIS A 306 14.67 -15.67 -13.13
CA HIS A 306 15.36 -15.70 -11.84
C HIS A 306 16.19 -16.96 -11.60
N LEU A 307 15.84 -18.04 -12.27
CA LEU A 307 16.52 -19.32 -12.17
C LEU A 307 17.72 -19.48 -13.12
N LYS A 308 17.80 -18.64 -14.16
CA LYS A 308 18.74 -18.88 -15.27
C LYS A 308 19.74 -17.76 -15.51
N MET A 309 19.53 -16.59 -14.92
CA MET A 309 20.43 -15.44 -15.12
C MET A 309 21.01 -14.97 -13.80
N THR A 310 22.29 -14.79 -13.79
CA THR A 310 22.97 -14.09 -12.68
C THR A 310 22.44 -12.68 -12.55
N ASP A 311 22.43 -12.14 -11.34
CA ASP A 311 22.23 -10.72 -11.12
C ASP A 311 23.26 -9.94 -11.93
N THR A 312 22.79 -9.23 -12.94
CA THR A 312 23.65 -8.42 -13.83
C THR A 312 23.68 -6.96 -13.41
N GLY A 313 23.03 -6.62 -12.28
CA GLY A 313 22.98 -5.23 -11.79
C GLY A 313 22.23 -4.30 -12.73
N ASN A 314 21.25 -4.80 -13.48
CA ASN A 314 20.57 -4.02 -14.49
C ASN A 314 19.59 -3.01 -13.90
N VAL A 315 19.58 -1.83 -14.50
CA VAL A 315 18.57 -0.79 -14.30
C VAL A 315 17.75 -0.62 -15.57
N THR A 316 16.60 0.05 -15.48
CA THR A 316 15.83 0.41 -16.68
C THR A 316 16.69 1.22 -17.64
N ARG A 317 16.44 1.08 -18.93
CA ARG A 317 17.22 1.80 -19.97
C ARG A 317 17.22 3.32 -19.75
N THR A 318 16.11 3.88 -19.33
CA THR A 318 15.97 5.31 -19.03
C THR A 318 16.86 5.71 -17.85
N ALA A 319 16.89 4.90 -16.79
CA ALA A 319 17.72 5.17 -15.61
C ALA A 319 19.22 4.97 -15.87
N ALA A 320 19.59 4.23 -16.91
CA ALA A 320 20.99 3.99 -17.28
C ALA A 320 21.65 5.20 -18.00
N HIS A 321 20.89 6.26 -18.29
CA HIS A 321 21.44 7.44 -18.95
C HIS A 321 22.28 8.28 -18.01
N GLU A 322 23.46 8.72 -18.46
CA GLU A 322 24.41 9.53 -17.66
C GLU A 322 23.85 10.88 -17.15
N ASP A 323 22.85 11.41 -17.84
CA ASP A 323 22.18 12.68 -17.50
C ASP A 323 20.89 12.48 -16.70
N ALA A 324 20.52 11.23 -16.37
CA ALA A 324 19.41 10.90 -15.51
C ALA A 324 19.88 10.58 -14.08
N ILE A 325 19.05 10.86 -13.10
CA ILE A 325 19.26 10.44 -11.71
C ILE A 325 18.52 9.12 -11.50
N ALA A 326 19.27 8.03 -11.44
CA ALA A 326 18.72 6.70 -11.19
C ALA A 326 18.42 6.50 -9.70
N VAL A 327 17.19 6.12 -9.37
CA VAL A 327 16.76 5.92 -7.98
C VAL A 327 16.33 4.48 -7.76
N ALA A 328 17.03 3.79 -6.88
CA ALA A 328 16.70 2.44 -6.42
C ALA A 328 15.90 2.48 -5.11
N SER A 329 15.13 1.42 -4.87
CA SER A 329 14.37 1.29 -3.63
C SER A 329 15.27 0.92 -2.46
N ALA A 330 14.98 1.48 -1.29
CA ALA A 330 15.52 1.04 -0.01
C ALA A 330 14.38 0.46 0.85
N LYS A 331 14.72 -0.48 1.73
CA LYS A 331 13.76 -1.00 2.71
C LYS A 331 13.70 -0.08 3.92
N ASN A 332 12.48 0.22 4.38
CA ASN A 332 12.28 0.88 5.65
C ASN A 332 12.85 0.01 6.78
N GLN A 333 13.67 0.60 7.64
CA GLN A 333 14.25 -0.08 8.81
C GLN A 333 13.19 -0.32 9.89
N THR A 334 12.20 0.57 9.96
CA THR A 334 11.10 0.50 10.92
C THR A 334 9.78 0.34 10.18
N VAL A 335 9.07 -0.73 10.48
CA VAL A 335 7.72 -0.99 9.96
C VAL A 335 6.82 -1.36 11.14
N GLU A 336 5.69 -0.69 11.25
CA GLU A 336 4.66 -1.05 12.22
C GLU A 336 3.71 -2.10 11.65
N PHE A 337 3.42 -3.11 12.46
CA PHE A 337 2.49 -4.17 12.12
C PHE A 337 1.44 -4.36 13.21
N ASP A 338 0.24 -4.68 12.79
CA ASP A 338 -0.76 -5.22 13.69
C ASP A 338 -0.33 -6.58 14.23
N LYS A 339 -0.77 -6.90 15.44
CA LYS A 339 -0.48 -8.17 16.09
C LYS A 339 -1.75 -8.89 16.52
N VAL A 340 -1.71 -10.20 16.40
CA VAL A 340 -2.68 -11.12 16.99
C VAL A 340 -1.97 -12.12 17.87
N ASN A 341 -2.57 -12.47 19.01
CA ASN A 341 -2.04 -13.50 19.90
C ASN A 341 -2.73 -14.82 19.58
N ILE A 342 -1.94 -15.86 19.33
CA ILE A 342 -2.41 -17.21 19.02
C ILE A 342 -1.60 -18.17 19.88
N GLY A 343 -2.26 -18.98 20.70
CA GLY A 343 -1.59 -19.93 21.58
C GLY A 343 -0.60 -19.31 22.57
N GLY A 344 -0.81 -18.06 22.97
CA GLY A 344 0.11 -17.32 23.85
C GLY A 344 1.29 -16.66 23.13
N GLU A 345 1.48 -16.90 21.84
CA GLU A 345 2.50 -16.29 21.00
C GLU A 345 1.95 -15.07 20.24
N SER A 346 2.79 -14.07 20.00
CA SER A 346 2.42 -12.86 19.25
C SER A 346 2.83 -13.00 17.80
N PHE A 347 1.85 -12.91 16.90
CA PHE A 347 2.02 -12.97 15.46
C PHE A 347 1.81 -11.60 14.83
N LYS A 348 2.74 -11.15 14.03
CA LYS A 348 2.55 -9.98 13.18
C LYS A 348 1.69 -10.39 12.01
N TYR A 349 0.70 -9.56 11.65
CA TYR A 349 -0.11 -9.84 10.48
C TYR A 349 -0.30 -8.62 9.58
N ARG A 350 -0.67 -8.87 8.34
CA ARG A 350 -1.07 -7.86 7.38
C ARG A 350 -2.44 -8.20 6.82
N ASN A 351 -3.28 -7.19 6.74
CA ASN A 351 -4.59 -7.33 6.12
C ASN A 351 -4.46 -7.60 4.63
N ILE A 352 -5.31 -8.47 4.13
CA ILE A 352 -5.50 -8.65 2.69
C ILE A 352 -6.70 -7.81 2.29
N GLY A 353 -6.43 -6.65 1.70
CA GLY A 353 -7.43 -5.62 1.49
C GLY A 353 -7.60 -4.69 2.71
N ALA A 354 -8.44 -3.67 2.59
CA ALA A 354 -8.54 -2.60 3.57
C ALA A 354 -9.35 -2.93 4.84
N PHE A 355 -9.86 -4.17 5.02
CA PHE A 355 -10.97 -4.41 5.94
C PHE A 355 -10.89 -5.72 6.73
N PHE A 356 -9.72 -6.10 7.22
CA PHE A 356 -9.67 -7.20 8.19
C PHE A 356 -10.36 -6.78 9.49
N ASP A 357 -11.40 -7.49 9.85
CA ASP A 357 -12.14 -7.26 11.09
C ASP A 357 -11.98 -8.44 12.05
N LYS A 358 -11.13 -8.24 13.05
CA LYS A 358 -10.91 -9.24 14.09
C LYS A 358 -12.21 -9.63 14.81
N ASN A 359 -13.18 -8.71 14.93
CA ASN A 359 -14.43 -8.99 15.62
C ASN A 359 -15.26 -10.05 14.88
N LYS A 360 -15.20 -10.09 13.55
CA LYS A 360 -15.84 -11.17 12.76
C LYS A 360 -15.27 -12.55 13.05
N ILE A 361 -14.06 -12.63 13.58
CA ILE A 361 -13.46 -13.88 14.03
C ILE A 361 -13.86 -14.20 15.47
N THR A 362 -13.94 -13.17 16.34
CA THR A 362 -14.19 -13.32 17.78
C THR A 362 -15.66 -13.22 18.15
N THR A 363 -16.57 -12.97 17.20
CA THR A 363 -18.02 -12.88 17.42
C THR A 363 -18.74 -13.83 16.46
N ASN A 364 -19.76 -14.51 16.94
CA ASN A 364 -20.61 -15.37 16.11
C ASN A 364 -21.63 -14.53 15.32
N GLU A 365 -22.28 -15.11 14.32
CA GLU A 365 -23.30 -14.43 13.50
C GLU A 365 -24.50 -13.92 14.30
N ASP A 366 -24.80 -14.60 15.43
CA ASP A 366 -25.86 -14.21 16.37
C ASP A 366 -25.43 -13.09 17.35
N GLY A 367 -24.24 -12.54 17.19
CA GLY A 367 -23.69 -11.49 18.05
C GLY A 367 -23.07 -12.02 19.36
N THR A 368 -23.10 -13.30 19.63
CA THR A 368 -22.46 -13.89 20.80
C THR A 368 -20.95 -13.97 20.61
N LYS A 369 -20.21 -13.94 21.72
CA LYS A 369 -18.75 -14.08 21.69
C LYS A 369 -18.34 -15.48 21.22
N ALA A 370 -17.45 -15.56 20.25
CA ALA A 370 -16.86 -16.82 19.83
C ALA A 370 -16.07 -17.48 21.00
N PRO A 371 -15.87 -18.80 20.98
CA PRO A 371 -14.98 -19.45 21.91
C PRO A 371 -13.58 -18.80 21.92
N SER A 372 -12.94 -18.72 23.09
CA SER A 372 -11.56 -18.23 23.20
C SER A 372 -10.57 -19.13 22.46
N LYS A 373 -10.92 -20.40 22.26
CA LYS A 373 -10.17 -21.35 21.44
C LYS A 373 -10.88 -21.57 20.11
N LEU A 374 -10.14 -21.42 19.02
CA LEU A 374 -10.62 -21.68 17.68
C LEU A 374 -9.85 -22.84 17.06
N LYS A 375 -10.50 -23.58 16.19
CA LYS A 375 -9.83 -24.63 15.41
C LYS A 375 -9.11 -24.03 14.21
N PHE A 376 -7.83 -24.27 14.12
CA PHE A 376 -6.99 -23.95 12.97
C PHE A 376 -6.82 -25.21 12.12
N VAL A 377 -7.12 -25.13 10.83
CA VAL A 377 -7.06 -26.26 9.89
C VAL A 377 -6.11 -25.90 8.76
N TYR A 378 -5.09 -26.71 8.55
CA TYR A 378 -4.21 -26.52 7.41
C TYR A 378 -4.85 -27.05 6.12
N ILE A 379 -4.98 -26.20 5.12
CA ILE A 379 -5.66 -26.48 3.85
C ILE A 379 -4.72 -26.43 2.64
N GLY A 380 -3.42 -26.63 2.84
CA GLY A 380 -2.44 -26.62 1.75
C GLY A 380 -2.50 -25.33 0.94
N LYS A 381 -2.72 -25.45 -0.36
CA LYS A 381 -2.88 -24.32 -1.29
C LYS A 381 -4.33 -23.87 -1.47
N GLY A 382 -5.27 -24.50 -0.79
CA GLY A 382 -6.70 -24.21 -0.93
C GLY A 382 -7.29 -24.57 -2.31
N GLN A 383 -6.65 -25.49 -3.03
CA GLN A 383 -7.15 -26.01 -4.31
C GLN A 383 -8.28 -27.01 -4.06
N ASP A 384 -9.03 -27.39 -5.12
CA ASP A 384 -10.16 -28.32 -4.99
C ASP A 384 -9.76 -29.63 -4.30
N GLN A 385 -8.63 -30.19 -4.69
CA GLN A 385 -8.09 -31.42 -4.11
C GLN A 385 -7.74 -31.28 -2.62
N ASP A 386 -7.26 -30.10 -2.20
CA ASP A 386 -6.92 -29.83 -0.81
C ASP A 386 -8.15 -29.69 0.08
N LEU A 387 -9.30 -29.36 -0.51
CA LEU A 387 -10.54 -29.11 0.20
C LEU A 387 -11.51 -30.29 0.21
N ILE A 388 -11.18 -31.41 -0.47
CA ILE A 388 -12.02 -32.59 -0.50
C ILE A 388 -12.19 -33.15 0.92
N GLY A 389 -13.44 -33.38 1.34
CA GLY A 389 -13.76 -33.94 2.64
C GLY A 389 -13.55 -33.05 3.86
N LEU A 390 -13.01 -31.83 3.68
CA LEU A 390 -12.83 -30.88 4.78
C LEU A 390 -14.14 -30.15 5.13
N ASP A 391 -14.40 -30.06 6.42
CA ASP A 391 -15.41 -29.19 7.02
C ASP A 391 -14.70 -28.02 7.68
N LEU A 392 -14.91 -26.82 7.18
CA LEU A 392 -14.26 -25.60 7.69
C LEU A 392 -15.19 -24.73 8.53
N ARG A 393 -16.41 -25.16 8.81
CA ARG A 393 -17.41 -24.37 9.55
C ARG A 393 -16.91 -23.89 10.89
N GLY A 394 -16.85 -22.57 11.03
CA GLY A 394 -16.40 -21.90 12.25
C GLY A 394 -14.89 -22.01 12.55
N LYS A 395 -14.10 -22.57 11.64
CA LYS A 395 -12.66 -22.78 11.80
C LYS A 395 -11.85 -21.71 11.07
N ILE A 396 -10.59 -21.52 11.45
CA ILE A 396 -9.62 -20.71 10.75
C ILE A 396 -8.87 -21.61 9.76
N ALA A 397 -9.01 -21.32 8.48
CA ALA A 397 -8.28 -22.01 7.43
C ALA A 397 -6.87 -21.43 7.30
N VAL A 398 -5.84 -22.26 7.46
CA VAL A 398 -4.43 -21.88 7.30
C VAL A 398 -3.94 -22.39 5.97
N MET A 399 -3.47 -21.52 5.09
CA MET A 399 -3.05 -21.90 3.74
C MET A 399 -1.68 -21.33 3.36
N ASP A 400 -1.03 -22.01 2.44
CA ASP A 400 0.18 -21.53 1.81
C ASP A 400 -0.11 -20.38 0.85
N ARG A 401 0.80 -19.42 0.76
CA ARG A 401 0.74 -18.39 -0.28
C ARG A 401 0.88 -19.04 -1.65
N ILE A 402 -0.06 -18.74 -2.53
CA ILE A 402 -0.05 -19.16 -3.94
C ILE A 402 0.02 -17.93 -4.84
N TYR A 403 0.12 -18.15 -6.16
CA TYR A 403 0.10 -17.06 -7.11
C TYR A 403 -1.25 -16.33 -7.07
N THR A 404 -1.20 -15.03 -7.21
CA THR A 404 -2.30 -14.08 -7.01
C THR A 404 -3.60 -14.42 -7.71
N LYS A 405 -3.48 -14.86 -8.95
CA LYS A 405 -4.63 -15.18 -9.80
C LYS A 405 -5.51 -16.29 -9.22
N ASP A 406 -4.91 -17.19 -8.44
CA ASP A 406 -5.61 -18.33 -7.85
C ASP A 406 -6.08 -18.08 -6.42
N LEU A 407 -5.55 -17.04 -5.76
CA LEU A 407 -5.88 -16.71 -4.36
C LEU A 407 -7.35 -16.40 -4.18
N LYS A 408 -7.94 -15.59 -5.05
CA LYS A 408 -9.37 -15.21 -4.98
C LYS A 408 -10.27 -16.46 -4.99
N ASN A 409 -9.96 -17.40 -5.88
CA ASN A 409 -10.72 -18.64 -5.96
C ASN A 409 -10.52 -19.53 -4.72
N ALA A 410 -9.30 -19.63 -4.20
CA ALA A 410 -9.00 -20.38 -2.98
C ALA A 410 -9.73 -19.78 -1.77
N PHE A 411 -9.73 -18.46 -1.64
CA PHE A 411 -10.47 -17.77 -0.57
C PHE A 411 -11.97 -18.05 -0.66
N LYS A 412 -12.55 -17.85 -1.85
CA LYS A 412 -13.98 -18.14 -2.06
C LYS A 412 -14.32 -19.56 -1.67
N LYS A 413 -13.57 -20.55 -2.13
CA LYS A 413 -13.81 -21.98 -1.82
C LYS A 413 -13.72 -22.28 -0.33
N ALA A 414 -12.74 -21.71 0.38
CA ALA A 414 -12.60 -21.89 1.82
C ALA A 414 -13.78 -21.26 2.57
N MET A 415 -14.21 -20.04 2.17
CA MET A 415 -15.36 -19.38 2.76
C MET A 415 -16.67 -20.10 2.46
N ASP A 416 -16.87 -20.58 1.22
CA ASP A 416 -18.06 -21.39 0.84
C ASP A 416 -18.16 -22.70 1.67
N LYS A 417 -17.03 -23.23 2.17
CA LYS A 417 -16.98 -24.35 3.13
C LYS A 417 -17.18 -23.91 4.60
N GLY A 418 -17.47 -22.65 4.84
CA GLY A 418 -17.81 -22.12 6.15
C GLY A 418 -16.60 -21.70 6.99
N ALA A 419 -15.44 -21.48 6.39
CA ALA A 419 -14.29 -20.94 7.12
C ALA A 419 -14.64 -19.61 7.78
N ARG A 420 -14.32 -19.49 9.07
CA ARG A 420 -14.51 -18.26 9.84
C ARG A 420 -13.52 -17.17 9.42
N ALA A 421 -12.30 -17.59 9.12
CA ALA A 421 -11.24 -16.73 8.59
C ALA A 421 -10.23 -17.55 7.79
N ILE A 422 -9.42 -16.84 7.01
CA ILE A 422 -8.32 -17.42 6.24
C ILE A 422 -7.03 -16.73 6.66
N MET A 423 -6.07 -17.52 7.08
CA MET A 423 -4.71 -17.06 7.37
C MET A 423 -3.76 -17.58 6.30
N VAL A 424 -3.10 -16.67 5.61
CA VAL A 424 -2.15 -17.00 4.54
C VAL A 424 -0.74 -16.92 5.08
N VAL A 425 -0.04 -18.04 5.03
CA VAL A 425 1.38 -18.12 5.40
C VAL A 425 2.24 -17.76 4.19
N ASN A 426 3.19 -16.85 4.37
CA ASN A 426 4.18 -16.51 3.33
C ASN A 426 5.17 -17.65 3.13
N THR A 427 4.76 -18.70 2.46
CA THR A 427 5.60 -19.86 2.20
C THR A 427 6.65 -19.57 1.15
N VAL A 428 7.81 -20.23 1.27
CA VAL A 428 8.84 -20.15 0.25
C VAL A 428 8.33 -20.76 -1.04
N ASN A 429 8.37 -19.97 -2.07
CA ASN A 429 8.04 -20.39 -3.41
C ASN A 429 8.92 -19.63 -4.42
N TYR A 430 8.71 -19.90 -5.68
CA TYR A 430 9.46 -19.30 -6.77
C TYR A 430 9.51 -17.75 -6.75
N TYR A 431 8.43 -17.10 -6.29
CA TYR A 431 8.28 -15.64 -6.34
C TYR A 431 8.84 -14.90 -5.11
N ASN A 432 9.01 -15.58 -3.98
CA ASN A 432 9.36 -14.95 -2.71
C ASN A 432 10.44 -15.69 -1.91
N ARG A 433 11.28 -16.47 -2.58
CA ARG A 433 12.31 -17.27 -1.92
C ARG A 433 13.27 -16.49 -1.04
N ASP A 434 13.52 -15.21 -1.35
CA ASP A 434 14.46 -14.37 -0.62
C ASP A 434 13.81 -13.57 0.52
N ASN A 435 12.49 -13.43 0.53
CA ASN A 435 11.75 -12.61 1.49
C ASN A 435 10.55 -13.31 2.14
N TRP A 436 10.62 -14.63 2.30
CA TRP A 436 9.57 -15.42 2.95
C TRP A 436 9.34 -15.04 4.41
N THR A 437 10.33 -14.42 5.09
CA THR A 437 10.22 -13.90 6.45
C THR A 437 9.43 -12.60 6.54
N GLU A 438 9.10 -11.98 5.43
CA GLU A 438 8.32 -10.76 5.38
C GLU A 438 6.81 -11.05 5.35
N LEU A 439 6.04 -10.06 5.76
CA LEU A 439 4.58 -10.11 5.59
C LEU A 439 4.25 -9.80 4.13
N PRO A 440 3.63 -10.74 3.42
CA PRO A 440 3.30 -10.51 2.02
C PRO A 440 2.28 -9.38 1.89
N ALA A 441 2.62 -8.37 1.09
CA ALA A 441 1.62 -7.49 0.54
C ALA A 441 0.85 -8.28 -0.52
N MET A 442 -0.35 -8.70 -0.18
CA MET A 442 -1.23 -9.32 -1.16
C MET A 442 -2.29 -8.29 -1.49
N GLY A 443 -2.02 -7.45 -2.49
CA GLY A 443 -3.01 -6.55 -3.06
C GLY A 443 -4.06 -7.38 -3.81
N TYR A 444 -5.16 -7.76 -3.20
CA TYR A 444 -6.20 -8.46 -3.88
C TYR A 444 -7.54 -8.39 -3.29
N GLU A 445 -8.30 -8.27 -4.16
CA GLU A 445 -9.61 -8.60 -4.68
C GLU A 445 -10.26 -9.86 -4.03
N ALA A 446 -10.32 -9.93 -2.70
CA ALA A 446 -11.35 -10.68 -2.05
C ALA A 446 -12.68 -9.96 -2.30
N ASP A 447 -13.75 -10.68 -2.64
CA ASP A 447 -15.10 -10.12 -2.70
C ASP A 447 -15.42 -9.45 -1.36
N GLU A 448 -16.25 -8.42 -1.36
CA GLU A 448 -16.51 -7.61 -0.17
C GLU A 448 -16.83 -8.43 1.09
N GLY A 449 -17.57 -9.53 0.92
CA GLY A 449 -17.90 -10.45 2.02
C GLY A 449 -16.69 -11.23 2.59
N THR A 450 -15.60 -11.39 1.84
CA THR A 450 -14.43 -12.18 2.23
C THR A 450 -13.29 -11.32 2.77
N LYS A 451 -13.20 -10.05 2.36
CA LYS A 451 -12.10 -9.11 2.69
C LYS A 451 -11.83 -8.95 4.18
N SER A 452 -12.86 -8.99 4.99
CA SER A 452 -12.78 -8.73 6.42
C SER A 452 -12.22 -9.90 7.25
N GLN A 453 -12.01 -11.06 6.63
CA GLN A 453 -11.67 -12.30 7.31
C GLN A 453 -10.41 -12.96 6.76
N VAL A 454 -9.64 -12.26 5.92
CA VAL A 454 -8.40 -12.76 5.33
C VAL A 454 -7.21 -11.90 5.75
N PHE A 455 -6.19 -12.55 6.29
CA PHE A 455 -4.95 -11.89 6.71
C PHE A 455 -3.74 -12.79 6.46
N SER A 456 -2.56 -12.19 6.40
CA SER A 456 -1.31 -12.90 6.13
C SER A 456 -0.32 -12.78 7.28
N ILE A 457 0.48 -13.83 7.44
CA ILE A 457 1.62 -13.88 8.36
C ILE A 457 2.89 -14.22 7.63
N SER A 458 4.04 -13.92 8.24
CA SER A 458 5.35 -14.28 7.69
C SER A 458 5.55 -15.79 7.63
N GLY A 459 6.55 -16.24 6.88
CA GLY A 459 6.91 -17.66 6.85
C GLY A 459 7.45 -18.17 8.18
N ASP A 460 8.23 -17.34 8.91
CA ASP A 460 8.72 -17.68 10.26
C ASP A 460 7.56 -17.89 11.25
N ASP A 461 6.59 -16.99 11.23
CA ASP A 461 5.39 -17.12 12.05
C ASP A 461 4.51 -18.29 11.57
N GLY A 462 4.50 -18.55 10.25
CA GLY A 462 3.85 -19.72 9.68
C GLY A 462 4.41 -21.04 10.22
N VAL A 463 5.71 -21.18 10.30
CA VAL A 463 6.37 -22.36 10.89
C VAL A 463 5.99 -22.53 12.37
N LYS A 464 5.95 -21.43 13.14
CA LYS A 464 5.46 -21.50 14.54
C LYS A 464 4.02 -22.01 14.61
N LEU A 465 3.13 -21.49 13.77
CA LEU A 465 1.74 -21.91 13.72
C LEU A 465 1.59 -23.38 13.28
N TRP A 466 2.34 -23.81 12.27
CA TRP A 466 2.33 -25.21 11.84
C TRP A 466 2.76 -26.17 12.96
N ASN A 467 3.79 -25.80 13.72
CA ASN A 467 4.23 -26.56 14.89
C ASN A 467 3.18 -26.61 16.02
N MET A 468 2.30 -25.60 16.10
CA MET A 468 1.15 -25.63 17.01
C MET A 468 0.04 -26.54 16.49
N ILE A 469 -0.21 -26.54 15.16
CA ILE A 469 -1.23 -27.39 14.53
C ILE A 469 -0.81 -28.86 14.59
N ASN A 470 0.44 -29.15 14.27
CA ASN A 470 0.96 -30.53 14.28
C ASN A 470 2.35 -30.58 14.97
N PRO A 471 2.37 -30.72 16.31
CA PRO A 471 3.62 -30.73 17.08
C PRO A 471 4.57 -31.88 16.72
N ASP A 472 4.06 -32.97 16.19
CA ASP A 472 4.85 -34.16 15.86
C ASP A 472 5.75 -33.96 14.63
N LYS A 473 5.44 -32.94 13.81
CA LYS A 473 6.25 -32.53 12.66
C LYS A 473 7.26 -31.44 12.95
N LYS A 474 7.37 -31.01 14.20
CA LYS A 474 8.26 -29.92 14.60
C LYS A 474 9.73 -30.28 14.32
N THR A 475 10.33 -29.57 13.35
CA THR A 475 11.75 -29.66 13.04
C THR A 475 12.33 -28.25 12.94
N GLU A 476 13.65 -28.13 13.12
CA GLU A 476 14.33 -26.86 12.91
C GLU A 476 14.44 -26.56 11.42
N VAL A 477 14.04 -25.37 11.00
CA VAL A 477 14.22 -24.90 9.62
C VAL A 477 15.68 -24.47 9.45
N LYS A 478 16.43 -25.24 8.66
CA LYS A 478 17.84 -24.98 8.39
C LYS A 478 17.98 -23.84 7.37
N ARG A 479 18.96 -22.96 7.61
CA ARG A 479 19.34 -21.91 6.66
C ARG A 479 20.44 -22.43 5.73
N ASN A 480 20.33 -22.09 4.45
CA ASN A 480 21.36 -22.40 3.46
C ASN A 480 22.30 -21.20 3.30
N ASN A 481 23.56 -21.51 2.98
CA ASN A 481 24.54 -20.50 2.58
C ASN A 481 24.55 -20.37 1.06
N LYS A 482 24.57 -19.14 0.52
CA LYS A 482 24.66 -18.89 -0.94
C LYS A 482 25.88 -19.55 -1.57
N GLU A 483 26.99 -19.64 -0.85
CA GLU A 483 28.23 -20.28 -1.33
C GLU A 483 28.06 -21.77 -1.63
N ASP A 484 27.17 -22.45 -0.91
CA ASP A 484 26.89 -23.88 -1.12
C ASP A 484 26.19 -24.16 -2.46
N PHE A 485 25.63 -23.11 -3.07
CA PHE A 485 24.87 -23.16 -4.32
C PHE A 485 25.50 -22.34 -5.44
N LYS A 486 26.78 -21.97 -5.32
CA LYS A 486 27.48 -21.08 -6.25
C LYS A 486 27.32 -21.49 -7.72
N ASP A 487 27.36 -22.76 -8.01
CA ASP A 487 27.21 -23.31 -9.36
C ASP A 487 25.77 -23.71 -9.72
N LYS A 488 24.81 -23.50 -8.79
CA LYS A 488 23.40 -23.89 -8.91
C LYS A 488 22.45 -22.80 -8.42
N LEU A 489 22.76 -21.55 -8.73
CA LEU A 489 21.98 -20.39 -8.24
C LEU A 489 20.50 -20.44 -8.63
N GLU A 490 20.16 -21.10 -9.74
CA GLU A 490 18.76 -21.31 -10.12
C GLU A 490 17.97 -22.18 -9.14
N GLN A 491 18.63 -22.98 -8.34
CA GLN A 491 18.03 -23.84 -7.32
C GLN A 491 18.22 -23.29 -5.90
N TYR A 492 18.91 -22.16 -5.75
CA TYR A 492 19.15 -21.60 -4.42
C TYR A 492 17.85 -21.14 -3.74
N TYR A 493 17.67 -21.61 -2.51
CA TYR A 493 16.72 -21.08 -1.56
C TYR A 493 17.46 -20.71 -0.27
N PRO A 494 17.09 -19.60 0.41
CA PRO A 494 17.80 -19.15 1.62
C PRO A 494 17.62 -20.09 2.81
N ILE A 495 16.73 -21.06 2.67
CA ILE A 495 16.48 -22.12 3.65
C ILE A 495 16.50 -23.48 2.96
N ASP A 496 16.79 -24.51 3.75
CA ASP A 496 16.66 -25.90 3.30
C ASP A 496 15.19 -26.25 3.11
N MET A 497 14.80 -26.52 1.87
CA MET A 497 13.42 -26.76 1.49
C MET A 497 12.83 -28.04 2.06
N GLU A 498 13.67 -29.06 2.32
CA GLU A 498 13.25 -30.29 2.94
C GLU A 498 12.88 -30.05 4.40
N SER A 499 13.73 -29.37 5.16
CA SER A 499 13.45 -28.99 6.54
C SER A 499 12.22 -28.05 6.66
N PHE A 500 12.08 -27.10 5.72
CA PHE A 500 10.92 -26.22 5.69
C PHE A 500 9.62 -26.95 5.41
N ASN A 501 9.61 -27.80 4.38
CA ASN A 501 8.41 -28.54 4.00
C ASN A 501 8.03 -29.61 5.02
N SER A 502 9.02 -30.19 5.74
CA SER A 502 8.75 -31.18 6.79
C SER A 502 8.01 -30.58 8.01
N ASN A 503 8.05 -29.27 8.20
CA ASN A 503 7.27 -28.58 9.23
C ASN A 503 5.80 -28.36 8.84
N LYS A 504 5.45 -28.48 7.56
CA LYS A 504 4.05 -28.29 7.13
C LYS A 504 3.16 -29.38 7.69
N PRO A 505 2.00 -29.05 8.26
CA PRO A 505 0.98 -30.03 8.59
C PRO A 505 0.54 -30.82 7.34
N ASN A 506 -0.09 -31.96 7.52
CA ASN A 506 -0.83 -32.58 6.43
C ASN A 506 -2.11 -31.77 6.16
N VAL A 507 -2.56 -31.74 4.92
CA VAL A 507 -3.85 -31.13 4.60
C VAL A 507 -4.94 -31.81 5.42
N GLY A 508 -5.71 -31.01 6.16
CA GLY A 508 -6.73 -31.49 7.07
C GLY A 508 -6.28 -31.63 8.53
N ASP A 509 -4.97 -31.57 8.83
CA ASP A 509 -4.51 -31.50 10.23
C ASP A 509 -5.15 -30.28 10.90
N GLU A 510 -5.74 -30.48 12.09
CA GLU A 510 -6.41 -29.40 12.83
C GLU A 510 -6.05 -29.41 14.32
N LYS A 511 -6.05 -28.23 14.92
CA LYS A 511 -5.80 -28.03 16.34
C LYS A 511 -6.65 -26.89 16.88
N GLU A 512 -7.18 -27.09 18.07
CA GLU A 512 -7.83 -26.03 18.85
C GLU A 512 -6.77 -25.21 19.58
N ILE A 513 -6.71 -23.90 19.29
CA ILE A 513 -5.68 -22.98 19.79
C ILE A 513 -6.36 -21.70 20.31
N ASP A 514 -5.86 -21.11 21.38
CA ASP A 514 -6.33 -19.81 21.89
C ASP A 514 -6.10 -18.71 20.84
N PHE A 515 -7.12 -17.84 20.62
CA PHE A 515 -7.09 -16.79 19.61
C PHE A 515 -7.47 -15.41 20.19
#